data_cd06e51ed9f2129f11cd0123fb345392
#
_entry.id   cd06e51ed9f2129f11cd0123fb345392
#
_cell.length_a   1.000
_cell.length_b   1.000
_cell.length_c   1.000
_cell.angle_alpha   90.00
_cell.angle_beta   90.00
_cell.angle_gamma   90.00
#
_symmetry.space_group_name_H-M   'P 1'
#
loop_
_entity.id
_entity.type
_entity.pdbx_description
1 polymer ?
#
loop_
_entity_poly.entity_id
_entity_poly.type
_entity_poly.pdbx_seq_one_letter_code
_entity_poly.pdbx_strand_id
1 'polypeptide(L)'
;RDPRDVVVSHVFYVTDMEARHVHHEYYKSLPDFDARLKVSILGRPDSNIEFSNIADRFEPYLGWLNRPEVLTIHFEDLIHHRESTLTSIMDHLLSRVTLPASRQLILNSLEASINPTKSPTFRSGKTGEWKKHFTEEHKKIFKDVAGDLLVKFGYEKNNDW
;
A
#
# COMPACT_ATOMS: atom_id res chain seq x y z
N ARG A 1 -2.28 -2.15 2.42
CA ARG A 1 -2.55 -2.35 0.99
C ARG A 1 -1.62 -3.40 0.43
N ASP A 2 -2.12 -4.21 -0.52
CA ASP A 2 -1.32 -5.23 -1.21
C ASP A 2 0.01 -4.62 -1.72
N PRO A 3 1.17 -5.14 -1.30
CA PRO A 3 2.47 -4.63 -1.73
C PRO A 3 2.68 -4.60 -3.24
N ARG A 4 2.04 -5.52 -3.99
CA ARG A 4 2.05 -5.53 -5.47
C ARG A 4 1.32 -4.31 -6.04
N ASP A 5 0.18 -3.92 -5.46
CA ASP A 5 -0.52 -2.68 -5.84
C ASP A 5 0.25 -1.43 -5.41
N VAL A 6 1.03 -1.52 -4.34
CA VAL A 6 1.87 -0.39 -3.89
C VAL A 6 2.97 -0.10 -4.91
N VAL A 7 3.69 -1.10 -5.43
CA VAL A 7 4.74 -0.86 -6.43
C VAL A 7 4.18 -0.35 -7.75
N VAL A 8 3.01 -0.83 -8.19
CA VAL A 8 2.30 -0.30 -9.37
C VAL A 8 1.88 1.15 -9.15
N SER A 9 1.28 1.43 -7.99
CA SER A 9 0.84 2.78 -7.64
C SER A 9 2.01 3.76 -7.56
N HIS A 10 3.16 3.31 -7.07
CA HIS A 10 4.38 4.11 -6.98
C HIS A 10 4.90 4.51 -8.37
N VAL A 11 4.88 3.60 -9.36
CA VAL A 11 5.27 3.95 -10.74
C VAL A 11 4.43 5.11 -11.23
N PHE A 12 3.09 5.03 -11.16
CA PHE A 12 2.20 6.10 -11.61
C PHE A 12 2.41 7.40 -10.82
N TYR A 13 2.60 7.28 -9.50
CA TYR A 13 2.82 8.45 -8.66
C TYR A 13 4.08 9.23 -9.11
N VAL A 14 5.19 8.52 -9.26
CA VAL A 14 6.47 9.13 -9.61
C VAL A 14 6.50 9.64 -11.06
N THR A 15 5.84 8.94 -12.00
CA THR A 15 5.91 9.31 -13.42
C THR A 15 4.89 10.34 -13.86
N ASP A 16 3.67 10.31 -13.27
CA ASP A 16 2.53 11.02 -13.85
C ASP A 16 1.89 12.02 -12.87
N MET A 17 2.07 11.84 -11.55
CA MET A 17 1.35 12.65 -10.57
C MET A 17 2.25 13.65 -9.84
N GLU A 18 3.50 13.32 -9.55
CA GLU A 18 4.39 14.18 -8.75
C GLU A 18 5.70 14.45 -9.50
N ALA A 19 5.68 15.46 -10.36
CA ALA A 19 6.84 15.84 -11.17
C ALA A 19 8.05 16.37 -10.34
N ARG A 20 7.83 16.74 -9.08
CA ARG A 20 8.90 17.17 -8.16
C ARG A 20 9.50 16.00 -7.38
N HIS A 21 9.00 14.79 -7.58
CA HIS A 21 9.54 13.62 -6.90
C HIS A 21 11.01 13.41 -7.28
N VAL A 22 11.86 13.14 -6.30
CA VAL A 22 13.32 13.00 -6.48
C VAL A 22 13.72 11.93 -7.51
N HIS A 23 12.84 10.96 -7.78
CA HIS A 23 13.05 9.92 -8.79
C HIS A 23 12.33 10.19 -10.12
N HIS A 24 11.61 11.32 -10.28
CA HIS A 24 10.76 11.57 -11.44
C HIS A 24 11.56 11.46 -12.76
N GLU A 25 12.63 12.22 -12.89
CA GLU A 25 13.46 12.26 -14.11
C GLU A 25 14.06 10.87 -14.42
N TYR A 26 14.49 10.16 -13.39
CA TYR A 26 15.02 8.82 -13.59
C TYR A 26 13.93 7.86 -14.10
N TYR A 27 12.74 7.84 -13.49
CA TYR A 27 11.63 7.00 -13.97
C TYR A 27 11.20 7.37 -15.38
N LYS A 28 11.20 8.66 -15.71
CA LYS A 28 10.86 9.14 -17.08
C LYS A 28 11.92 8.74 -18.11
N SER A 29 13.17 8.60 -17.72
CA SER A 29 14.26 8.16 -18.62
C SER A 29 14.22 6.65 -18.93
N LEU A 30 13.51 5.86 -18.13
CA LEU A 30 13.34 4.43 -18.39
C LEU A 30 12.43 4.19 -19.60
N PRO A 31 12.72 3.15 -20.42
CA PRO A 31 12.09 2.97 -21.72
C PRO A 31 10.58 2.80 -21.66
N ASP A 32 10.08 2.09 -20.66
CA ASP A 32 8.67 1.72 -20.57
C ASP A 32 8.20 1.49 -19.13
N PHE A 33 6.94 1.13 -18.99
CA PHE A 33 6.33 0.82 -17.70
C PHE A 33 6.94 -0.42 -17.04
N ASP A 34 7.30 -1.41 -17.83
CA ASP A 34 7.93 -2.66 -17.36
C ASP A 34 9.25 -2.38 -16.63
N ALA A 35 10.14 -1.60 -17.24
CA ALA A 35 11.40 -1.18 -16.63
C ALA A 35 11.18 -0.37 -15.34
N ARG A 36 10.19 0.54 -15.33
CA ARG A 36 9.83 1.33 -14.15
C ARG A 36 9.29 0.45 -13.02
N LEU A 37 8.49 -0.56 -13.35
CA LEU A 37 7.93 -1.47 -12.36
C LEU A 37 9.03 -2.34 -11.73
N LYS A 38 10.01 -2.82 -12.53
CA LYS A 38 11.20 -3.51 -12.01
C LYS A 38 11.95 -2.65 -10.99
N VAL A 39 12.20 -1.38 -11.32
CA VAL A 39 12.84 -0.45 -10.37
C VAL A 39 11.97 -0.22 -9.13
N SER A 40 10.65 -0.13 -9.29
CA SER A 40 9.76 0.01 -8.14
C SER A 40 9.79 -1.21 -7.20
N ILE A 41 10.09 -2.40 -7.71
CA ILE A 41 10.25 -3.61 -6.90
C ILE A 41 11.67 -3.68 -6.29
N LEU A 42 12.70 -3.52 -7.12
CA LEU A 42 14.10 -3.75 -6.77
C LEU A 42 14.75 -2.60 -5.98
N GLY A 43 14.19 -1.39 -6.09
CA GLY A 43 14.87 -0.19 -5.60
C GLY A 43 15.95 0.34 -6.56
N ARG A 44 16.79 1.25 -6.05
CA ARG A 44 17.93 1.85 -6.76
C ARG A 44 19.18 1.84 -5.88
N PRO A 45 19.90 0.73 -5.80
CA PRO A 45 21.06 0.61 -4.93
C PRO A 45 22.25 1.46 -5.38
N ASP A 46 22.29 1.86 -6.65
CA ASP A 46 23.34 2.64 -7.31
C ASP A 46 23.13 4.16 -7.23
N SER A 47 22.08 4.60 -6.55
CA SER A 47 21.69 6.02 -6.48
C SER A 47 22.27 6.71 -5.25
N ASN A 48 22.69 7.97 -5.40
CA ASN A 48 22.96 8.87 -4.27
C ASN A 48 21.69 9.21 -3.46
N ILE A 49 20.51 8.88 -3.99
CA ILE A 49 19.21 9.02 -3.35
C ILE A 49 18.75 7.61 -3.05
N GLU A 50 18.72 7.27 -1.76
CA GLU A 50 18.31 5.94 -1.32
C GLU A 50 16.88 5.63 -1.76
N PHE A 51 16.74 4.50 -2.43
CA PHE A 51 15.44 3.91 -2.75
C PHE A 51 15.52 2.40 -2.60
N SER A 52 15.14 1.94 -1.42
CA SER A 52 15.18 0.52 -1.04
C SER A 52 14.20 -0.32 -1.84
N ASN A 53 14.46 -1.62 -1.94
CA ASN A 53 13.56 -2.60 -2.54
C ASN A 53 12.24 -2.72 -1.74
N ILE A 54 11.28 -3.46 -2.27
CA ILE A 54 9.95 -3.58 -1.67
C ILE A 54 9.99 -4.27 -0.29
N ALA A 55 10.86 -5.23 -0.06
CA ALA A 55 10.98 -5.91 1.23
C ALA A 55 11.45 -4.93 2.31
N ASP A 56 12.55 -4.23 2.06
CA ASP A 56 13.15 -3.27 3.01
C ASP A 56 12.19 -2.11 3.33
N ARG A 57 11.36 -1.69 2.36
CA ARG A 57 10.36 -0.65 2.60
C ARG A 57 9.22 -1.10 3.52
N PHE A 58 8.93 -2.39 3.58
CA PHE A 58 7.89 -2.94 4.45
C PHE A 58 8.42 -3.52 5.76
N GLU A 59 9.71 -3.84 5.82
CA GLU A 59 10.34 -4.45 7.00
C GLU A 59 10.05 -3.68 8.31
N PRO A 60 10.15 -2.33 8.37
CA PRO A 60 9.88 -1.58 9.60
C PRO A 60 8.45 -1.76 10.14
N TYR A 61 7.50 -2.17 9.30
CA TYR A 61 6.10 -2.35 9.70
C TYR A 61 5.78 -3.76 10.19
N LEU A 62 6.63 -4.76 9.91
CA LEU A 62 6.39 -6.16 10.30
C LEU A 62 6.28 -6.34 11.81
N GLY A 63 7.06 -5.59 12.58
CA GLY A 63 7.03 -5.62 14.04
C GLY A 63 5.70 -5.14 14.66
N TRP A 64 4.84 -4.49 13.89
CA TRP A 64 3.54 -3.99 14.36
C TRP A 64 2.42 -5.02 14.22
N LEU A 65 2.55 -5.99 13.30
CA LEU A 65 1.48 -6.94 12.94
C LEU A 65 0.94 -7.76 14.11
N ASN A 66 1.80 -8.10 15.07
CA ASN A 66 1.45 -8.96 16.20
C ASN A 66 1.34 -8.19 17.54
N ARG A 67 1.22 -6.87 17.49
CA ARG A 67 1.08 -6.04 18.69
C ARG A 67 -0.39 -5.90 19.05
N PRO A 68 -0.80 -6.27 20.27
CA PRO A 68 -2.20 -6.19 20.69
C PRO A 68 -2.74 -4.76 20.76
N GLU A 69 -1.85 -3.78 20.88
CA GLU A 69 -2.19 -2.36 20.87
C GLU A 69 -2.36 -1.76 19.46
N VAL A 70 -2.04 -2.52 18.41
CA VAL A 70 -2.11 -2.06 17.02
C VAL A 70 -3.25 -2.77 16.29
N LEU A 71 -4.16 -2.02 15.73
CA LEU A 71 -5.15 -2.53 14.79
C LEU A 71 -4.57 -2.52 13.38
N THR A 72 -4.34 -3.69 12.83
CA THR A 72 -3.97 -3.83 11.41
C THR A 72 -5.22 -3.99 10.58
N ILE A 73 -5.37 -3.17 9.55
CA ILE A 73 -6.46 -3.26 8.56
C ILE A 73 -5.86 -3.27 7.16
N HIS A 74 -6.51 -3.97 6.23
CA HIS A 74 -6.16 -3.88 4.82
C HIS A 74 -6.89 -2.72 4.14
N PHE A 75 -6.23 -2.07 3.21
CA PHE A 75 -6.86 -1.04 2.38
C PHE A 75 -8.05 -1.62 1.60
N GLU A 76 -7.92 -2.86 1.17
CA GLU A 76 -8.93 -3.62 0.46
C GLU A 76 -10.21 -3.76 1.28
N ASP A 77 -10.11 -3.94 2.60
CA ASP A 77 -11.27 -4.00 3.51
C ASP A 77 -11.99 -2.65 3.60
N LEU A 78 -11.26 -1.54 3.59
CA LEU A 78 -11.88 -0.21 3.53
C LEU A 78 -12.66 0.03 2.22
N ILE A 79 -12.29 -0.65 1.14
CA ILE A 79 -12.98 -0.54 -0.15
C ILE A 79 -14.19 -1.48 -0.23
N HIS A 80 -14.02 -2.74 0.20
CA HIS A 80 -15.01 -3.79 -0.02
C HIS A 80 -15.90 -4.08 1.20
N HIS A 81 -15.41 -3.79 2.41
CA HIS A 81 -16.05 -4.07 3.70
C HIS A 81 -16.04 -2.84 4.61
N ARG A 82 -16.33 -1.67 4.04
CA ARG A 82 -16.13 -0.35 4.68
C ARG A 82 -16.79 -0.26 6.06
N GLU A 83 -18.06 -0.58 6.16
CA GLU A 83 -18.82 -0.44 7.41
C GLU A 83 -18.20 -1.27 8.56
N SER A 84 -17.91 -2.53 8.31
CA SER A 84 -17.29 -3.41 9.33
C SER A 84 -15.86 -2.96 9.67
N THR A 85 -15.11 -2.47 8.69
CA THR A 85 -13.75 -1.95 8.91
C THR A 85 -13.77 -0.68 9.74
N LEU A 86 -14.67 0.27 9.43
CA LEU A 86 -14.82 1.49 10.23
C LEU A 86 -15.33 1.18 11.64
N THR A 87 -16.20 0.18 11.80
CA THR A 87 -16.63 -0.30 13.12
C THR A 87 -15.45 -0.83 13.91
N SER A 88 -14.59 -1.64 13.32
CA SER A 88 -13.38 -2.15 13.98
C SER A 88 -12.42 -1.02 14.39
N ILE A 89 -12.24 -0.01 13.54
CA ILE A 89 -11.43 1.19 13.87
C ILE A 89 -12.04 1.94 15.06
N MET A 90 -13.36 2.16 15.04
CA MET A 90 -14.05 2.82 16.15
C MET A 90 -13.93 2.02 17.45
N ASP A 91 -14.13 0.70 17.41
CA ASP A 91 -14.05 -0.16 18.59
C ASP A 91 -12.65 -0.18 19.17
N HIS A 92 -11.64 -0.24 18.32
CA HIS A 92 -10.25 -0.12 18.74
C HIS A 92 -9.94 1.23 19.40
N LEU A 93 -10.45 2.33 18.85
CA LEU A 93 -10.31 3.66 19.45
C LEU A 93 -11.03 3.73 20.81
N LEU A 94 -12.30 3.30 20.87
CA LEU A 94 -13.13 3.37 22.09
C LEU A 94 -12.68 2.42 23.19
N SER A 95 -11.88 1.39 22.86
CA SER A 95 -11.23 0.55 23.88
C SER A 95 -10.15 1.29 24.70
N ARG A 96 -9.71 2.46 24.22
CA ARG A 96 -8.62 3.25 24.82
C ARG A 96 -9.05 4.63 25.29
N VAL A 97 -10.07 5.21 24.67
CA VAL A 97 -10.53 6.57 24.99
C VAL A 97 -12.05 6.59 25.10
N THR A 98 -12.55 7.46 25.98
CA THR A 98 -13.96 7.77 26.06
C THR A 98 -14.23 9.04 25.26
N LEU A 99 -15.15 8.97 24.30
CA LEU A 99 -15.57 10.13 23.52
C LEU A 99 -16.96 10.56 23.94
N PRO A 100 -17.26 11.87 24.03
CA PRO A 100 -18.57 12.39 24.39
C PRO A 100 -19.53 12.38 23.20
N ALA A 101 -19.63 11.24 22.51
CA ALA A 101 -20.44 11.07 21.30
C ALA A 101 -20.99 9.63 21.23
N SER A 102 -22.16 9.47 20.64
CA SER A 102 -22.71 8.13 20.38
C SER A 102 -21.89 7.39 19.34
N ARG A 103 -21.88 6.06 19.43
CA ARG A 103 -21.21 5.19 18.43
C ARG A 103 -21.64 5.52 17.00
N GLN A 104 -22.96 5.74 16.79
CA GLN A 104 -23.50 6.08 15.48
C GLN A 104 -22.95 7.41 14.95
N LEU A 105 -22.83 8.42 15.81
CA LEU A 105 -22.27 9.70 15.42
C LEU A 105 -20.79 9.58 15.02
N ILE A 106 -20.02 8.76 15.76
CA ILE A 106 -18.60 8.51 15.45
C ILE A 106 -18.49 7.81 14.09
N LEU A 107 -19.26 6.75 13.85
CA LEU A 107 -19.26 6.03 12.56
C LEU A 107 -19.63 6.96 11.40
N ASN A 108 -20.68 7.74 11.53
CA ASN A 108 -21.11 8.69 10.50
C ASN A 108 -20.00 9.73 10.22
N SER A 109 -19.28 10.17 11.24
CA SER A 109 -18.18 11.11 11.10
C SER A 109 -16.97 10.47 10.40
N LEU A 110 -16.64 9.23 10.70
CA LEU A 110 -15.59 8.48 10.02
C LEU A 110 -15.93 8.30 8.53
N GLU A 111 -17.15 7.87 8.23
CA GLU A 111 -17.64 7.70 6.86
C GLU A 111 -17.58 9.02 6.06
N ALA A 112 -18.11 10.09 6.63
CA ALA A 112 -18.12 11.43 6.01
C ALA A 112 -16.72 12.01 5.78
N SER A 113 -15.72 11.55 6.54
CA SER A 113 -14.32 11.97 6.40
C SER A 113 -13.61 11.32 5.21
N ILE A 114 -14.15 10.23 4.66
CA ILE A 114 -13.58 9.54 3.51
C ILE A 114 -13.92 10.32 2.25
N ASN A 115 -12.98 11.13 1.80
CA ASN A 115 -13.12 11.90 0.56
C ASN A 115 -11.88 11.76 -0.32
N PRO A 116 -11.85 10.73 -1.20
CA PRO A 116 -10.70 10.49 -2.07
C PRO A 116 -10.34 11.67 -2.98
N THR A 117 -11.33 12.45 -3.43
CA THR A 117 -11.09 13.57 -4.34
C THR A 117 -10.32 14.73 -3.72
N LYS A 118 -10.26 14.80 -2.39
CA LYS A 118 -9.43 15.78 -1.66
C LYS A 118 -7.97 15.35 -1.52
N SER A 119 -7.64 14.10 -1.82
CA SER A 119 -6.26 13.62 -1.73
C SER A 119 -5.50 13.94 -3.00
N PRO A 120 -4.37 14.68 -2.93
CA PRO A 120 -3.56 15.00 -4.11
C PRO A 120 -2.90 13.76 -4.71
N THR A 121 -2.83 12.65 -3.98
CA THR A 121 -2.24 11.39 -4.41
C THR A 121 -3.27 10.35 -4.83
N PHE A 122 -4.56 10.72 -4.85
CA PHE A 122 -5.62 9.80 -5.27
C PHE A 122 -5.58 9.58 -6.79
N ARG A 123 -5.37 8.33 -7.21
CA ARG A 123 -5.37 7.93 -8.62
C ARG A 123 -6.65 7.20 -9.02
N SER A 124 -6.93 6.07 -8.41
CA SER A 124 -8.07 5.22 -8.81
C SER A 124 -8.83 4.58 -7.65
N GLY A 125 -8.21 4.44 -6.49
CA GLY A 125 -8.78 3.72 -5.34
C GLY A 125 -9.11 2.24 -5.58
N LYS A 126 -8.63 1.66 -6.69
CA LYS A 126 -8.87 0.27 -7.07
C LYS A 126 -7.90 -0.68 -6.39
N THR A 127 -8.33 -1.91 -6.22
CA THR A 127 -7.57 -3.02 -5.65
C THR A 127 -7.27 -4.07 -6.73
N GLY A 128 -6.15 -4.79 -6.60
CA GLY A 128 -5.77 -5.85 -7.55
C GLY A 128 -5.34 -5.34 -8.94
N GLU A 129 -5.01 -4.06 -9.07
CA GLU A 129 -4.51 -3.48 -10.32
C GLU A 129 -3.21 -4.13 -10.78
N TRP A 130 -2.40 -4.64 -9.85
CA TRP A 130 -1.16 -5.34 -10.16
C TRP A 130 -1.35 -6.49 -11.17
N LYS A 131 -2.50 -7.17 -11.15
CA LYS A 131 -2.82 -8.27 -12.08
C LYS A 131 -2.79 -7.87 -13.55
N LYS A 132 -2.98 -6.59 -13.85
CA LYS A 132 -2.92 -6.04 -15.20
C LYS A 132 -1.51 -5.67 -15.66
N HIS A 133 -0.61 -5.47 -14.69
CA HIS A 133 0.70 -4.90 -14.94
C HIS A 133 1.85 -5.88 -14.72
N PHE A 134 1.65 -6.88 -13.85
CA PHE A 134 2.67 -7.89 -13.57
C PHE A 134 2.74 -8.92 -14.68
N THR A 135 3.92 -9.04 -15.28
CA THR A 135 4.30 -10.20 -16.09
C THR A 135 4.82 -11.33 -15.21
N GLU A 136 5.07 -12.52 -15.77
CA GLU A 136 5.70 -13.61 -15.00
C GLU A 136 7.11 -13.25 -14.54
N GLU A 137 7.83 -12.40 -15.28
CA GLU A 137 9.12 -11.87 -14.85
C GLU A 137 8.98 -10.98 -13.61
N HIS A 138 7.98 -10.08 -13.57
CA HIS A 138 7.71 -9.25 -12.38
C HIS A 138 7.34 -10.08 -11.16
N LYS A 139 6.54 -11.13 -11.34
CA LYS A 139 6.19 -12.05 -10.25
C LYS A 139 7.44 -12.73 -9.70
N LYS A 140 8.32 -13.22 -10.60
CA LYS A 140 9.57 -13.85 -10.21
C LYS A 140 10.45 -12.86 -9.41
N ILE A 141 10.73 -11.68 -9.97
CA ILE A 141 11.53 -10.64 -9.31
C ILE A 141 10.93 -10.28 -7.95
N PHE A 142 9.61 -10.10 -7.88
CA PHE A 142 8.93 -9.77 -6.62
C PHE A 142 9.10 -10.87 -5.58
N LYS A 143 8.93 -12.15 -5.96
CA LYS A 143 9.13 -13.30 -5.06
C LYS A 143 10.58 -13.40 -4.58
N ASP A 144 11.54 -13.20 -5.48
CA ASP A 144 12.97 -13.26 -5.16
C ASP A 144 13.37 -12.18 -4.12
N VAL A 145 12.78 -10.98 -4.21
CA VAL A 145 13.08 -9.85 -3.32
C VAL A 145 12.23 -9.86 -2.06
N ALA A 146 10.93 -10.05 -2.20
CA ALA A 146 9.96 -9.90 -1.11
C ALA A 146 9.82 -11.15 -0.23
N GLY A 147 10.30 -12.32 -0.71
CA GLY A 147 10.20 -13.57 0.02
C GLY A 147 8.76 -13.88 0.44
N ASP A 148 8.54 -14.02 1.74
CA ASP A 148 7.25 -14.33 2.35
C ASP A 148 6.42 -13.09 2.75
N LEU A 149 6.76 -11.91 2.28
CA LEU A 149 6.11 -10.65 2.64
C LEU A 149 4.59 -10.69 2.47
N LEU A 150 4.10 -11.23 1.34
CA LEU A 150 2.66 -11.33 1.07
C LEU A 150 1.95 -12.29 2.03
N VAL A 151 2.63 -13.35 2.42
CA VAL A 151 2.12 -14.32 3.40
C VAL A 151 2.06 -13.67 4.78
N LYS A 152 3.11 -12.96 5.20
CA LYS A 152 3.15 -12.21 6.46
C LYS A 152 2.05 -11.18 6.60
N PHE A 153 1.71 -10.49 5.50
CA PHE A 153 0.61 -9.53 5.46
C PHE A 153 -0.76 -10.14 5.18
N GLY A 154 -0.85 -11.47 4.99
CA GLY A 154 -2.12 -12.17 4.77
C GLY A 154 -2.73 -12.01 3.37
N TYR A 155 -1.97 -11.56 2.38
CA TYR A 155 -2.43 -11.45 1.00
C TYR A 155 -2.35 -12.76 0.24
N GLU A 156 -1.42 -13.65 0.63
CA GLU A 156 -1.27 -14.97 0.04
C GLU A 156 -1.12 -16.04 1.12
N LYS A 157 -1.47 -17.28 0.79
CA LYS A 157 -1.31 -18.44 1.70
C LYS A 157 0.08 -19.04 1.66
N ASN A 158 0.74 -18.91 0.52
CA ASN A 158 2.08 -19.40 0.21
C ASN A 158 2.68 -18.58 -0.94
N ASN A 159 3.82 -18.99 -1.46
CA ASN A 159 4.51 -18.30 -2.56
C ASN A 159 4.16 -18.83 -3.96
N ASP A 160 3.06 -19.59 -4.13
CA ASP A 160 2.65 -20.19 -5.41
C ASP A 160 1.63 -19.34 -6.19
N TRP A 161 1.57 -18.05 -5.92
CA TRP A 161 0.67 -17.06 -6.56
C TRP A 161 1.19 -16.57 -7.91
#